data_4de4674c50c046de7790e7e09f141d07
#
_entry.id   4de4674c50c046de7790e7e09f141d07
#
_cell.length_a   1.000
_cell.length_b   1.000
_cell.length_c   1.000
_cell.angle_alpha   90.00
_cell.angle_beta   90.00
_cell.angle_gamma   90.00
#
_symmetry.space_group_name_H-M   'P 1'
#
loop_
_entity.id
_entity.type
_entity.pdbx_description
1 polymer ?
#
loop_
_entity_poly.entity_id
_entity_poly.type
_entity_poly.pdbx_seq_one_letter_code
_entity_poly.pdbx_strand_id
1 'polypeptide(L)'
;KLTAAAESHAYYTTNHGEQALTSSLTEALKAQNIDAQPLDLLTGTIPEDCDLLIISDPASDFAADGLVDEIAQLRAYLENGGKVLLTTSGYTETPNLDAVMAQFGLAREPGLVVEGDAGHALYGYPYSLFPDYAAADESTALDGVNQSTHVMLSVAQGITITETDDVTAEPLLYTTEDAYSKQDFDASSSSAKEAGDTDGPFSLAVWARNDSTGAEVIWIGCPNMDNEQVYQSIPGNLTFLQGCAASLVGQSLLIDTKALEAAPITVPASASMTLGMVFVFVLPAAVLIAGAVEVLLRRRR
;
A
#
# COMPACT_ATOMS: atom_id res chain seq x y z
N LYS A 1 -17.92 31.06 -5.58
CA LYS A 1 -17.35 30.84 -4.23
C LYS A 1 -16.90 29.38 -4.21
N LEU A 2 -15.62 29.12 -4.34
CA LEU A 2 -15.01 27.87 -3.93
C LEU A 2 -15.13 27.87 -2.40
N THR A 3 -16.05 27.10 -1.85
CA THR A 3 -16.02 26.73 -0.43
C THR A 3 -14.81 25.80 -0.29
N ALA A 4 -13.80 26.21 0.48
CA ALA A 4 -12.78 25.28 0.92
C ALA A 4 -13.51 24.09 1.59
N ALA A 5 -13.17 22.86 1.21
CA ALA A 5 -13.63 21.69 1.95
C ALA A 5 -13.26 21.87 3.42
N ALA A 6 -14.11 21.42 4.32
CA ALA A 6 -13.78 21.41 5.75
C ALA A 6 -12.51 20.56 5.94
N GLU A 7 -11.65 20.94 6.87
CA GLU A 7 -10.51 20.14 7.27
C GLU A 7 -11.02 18.87 7.96
N SER A 8 -10.50 17.71 7.58
CA SER A 8 -10.80 16.44 8.22
C SER A 8 -9.67 16.07 9.18
N HIS A 9 -10.03 15.54 10.34
CA HIS A 9 -9.08 15.14 11.37
C HIS A 9 -8.88 13.61 11.35
N ALA A 10 -7.67 13.18 11.01
CA ALA A 10 -7.27 11.80 11.11
C ALA A 10 -6.41 11.59 12.36
N TYR A 11 -6.58 10.45 13.00
CA TYR A 11 -5.73 10.03 14.11
C TYR A 11 -5.11 8.67 13.77
N TYR A 12 -3.81 8.51 14.04
CA TYR A 12 -3.16 7.21 13.87
C TYR A 12 -2.74 6.64 15.21
N THR A 13 -2.99 5.35 15.42
CA THR A 13 -2.69 4.67 16.67
C THR A 13 -1.19 4.54 16.89
N THR A 14 -0.80 4.49 18.16
CA THR A 14 0.58 4.29 18.64
C THR A 14 0.56 3.37 19.84
N ASN A 15 1.75 2.85 20.24
CA ASN A 15 1.99 1.97 21.40
C ASN A 15 1.67 0.48 21.21
N HIS A 16 1.22 0.04 20.02
CA HIS A 16 1.12 -1.39 19.69
C HIS A 16 2.24 -1.85 18.75
N GLY A 17 3.31 -1.04 18.62
CA GLY A 17 4.44 -1.30 17.73
C GLY A 17 4.25 -0.74 16.33
N GLU A 18 3.17 0.02 16.10
CA GLU A 18 2.98 0.75 14.86
C GLU A 18 4.07 1.78 14.63
N GLN A 19 4.42 1.98 13.39
CA GLN A 19 5.31 3.06 13.01
C GLN A 19 4.53 4.37 12.85
N ALA A 20 5.17 5.49 13.16
CA ALA A 20 4.60 6.80 12.81
C ALA A 20 4.44 6.90 11.29
N LEU A 21 3.38 7.59 10.85
CA LEU A 21 3.17 7.81 9.42
C LEU A 21 4.39 8.47 8.79
N THR A 22 4.74 8.04 7.58
CA THR A 22 5.84 8.64 6.83
C THR A 22 5.55 10.10 6.50
N SER A 23 6.62 10.87 6.23
CA SER A 23 6.46 12.25 5.78
C SER A 23 5.70 12.35 4.46
N SER A 24 5.94 11.41 3.53
CA SER A 24 5.23 11.37 2.26
C SER A 24 3.73 11.14 2.44
N LEU A 25 3.32 10.20 3.28
CA LEU A 25 1.91 9.97 3.54
C LEU A 25 1.27 11.15 4.28
N THR A 26 1.95 11.69 5.29
CA THR A 26 1.45 12.87 6.02
C THR A 26 1.26 14.06 5.10
N GLU A 27 2.19 14.33 4.18
CA GLU A 27 2.08 15.40 3.18
C GLU A 27 0.95 15.12 2.18
N ALA A 28 0.81 13.86 1.74
CA ALA A 28 -0.26 13.45 0.83
C ALA A 28 -1.65 13.61 1.46
N LEU A 29 -1.83 13.23 2.73
CA LEU A 29 -3.07 13.45 3.48
C LEU A 29 -3.37 14.94 3.64
N LYS A 30 -2.36 15.72 4.00
CA LYS A 30 -2.51 17.17 4.13
C LYS A 30 -2.87 17.86 2.82
N ALA A 31 -2.38 17.36 1.68
CA ALA A 31 -2.77 17.84 0.35
C ALA A 31 -4.26 17.58 0.05
N GLN A 32 -4.86 16.59 0.70
CA GLN A 32 -6.30 16.30 0.69
C GLN A 32 -7.06 17.00 1.83
N ASN A 33 -6.42 17.96 2.53
CA ASN A 33 -7.02 18.64 3.67
C ASN A 33 -7.39 17.69 4.84
N ILE A 34 -6.60 16.63 5.02
CA ILE A 34 -6.69 15.68 6.13
C ILE A 34 -5.48 15.91 7.04
N ASP A 35 -5.72 16.41 8.27
CA ASP A 35 -4.67 16.58 9.28
C ASP A 35 -4.56 15.31 10.12
N ALA A 36 -3.38 14.67 10.12
CA ALA A 36 -3.15 13.40 10.80
C ALA A 36 -2.28 13.57 12.06
N GLN A 37 -2.78 13.12 13.21
CA GLN A 37 -2.11 13.24 14.51
C GLN A 37 -1.97 11.88 15.20
N PRO A 38 -0.92 11.67 16.02
CA PRO A 38 -0.76 10.43 16.79
C PRO A 38 -1.79 10.34 17.91
N LEU A 39 -2.27 9.14 18.19
CA LEU A 39 -3.22 8.82 19.23
C LEU A 39 -2.78 7.57 20.00
N ASP A 40 -2.63 7.70 21.31
CA ASP A 40 -2.35 6.60 22.22
C ASP A 40 -3.64 6.25 22.99
N LEU A 41 -4.26 5.12 22.65
CA LEU A 41 -5.51 4.66 23.26
C LEU A 41 -5.33 4.10 24.67
N LEU A 42 -4.07 3.76 25.09
CA LEU A 42 -3.78 3.35 26.47
C LEU A 42 -3.87 4.52 27.45
N THR A 43 -3.63 5.74 26.98
CA THR A 43 -3.59 6.95 27.82
C THR A 43 -4.64 8.00 27.44
N GLY A 44 -5.24 7.85 26.26
CA GLY A 44 -6.24 8.75 25.69
C GLY A 44 -7.52 8.04 25.29
N THR A 45 -8.39 8.78 24.65
CA THR A 45 -9.63 8.29 24.05
C THR A 45 -9.72 8.79 22.61
N ILE A 46 -10.45 8.08 21.73
CA ILE A 46 -10.69 8.56 20.37
C ILE A 46 -11.45 9.90 20.48
N PRO A 47 -10.89 11.00 19.93
CA PRO A 47 -11.52 12.31 19.99
C PRO A 47 -12.87 12.34 19.24
N GLU A 48 -13.77 13.23 19.69
CA GLU A 48 -15.10 13.40 19.06
C GLU A 48 -15.01 13.94 17.62
N ASP A 49 -13.93 14.62 17.28
CA ASP A 49 -13.64 15.17 15.96
C ASP A 49 -12.83 14.20 15.07
N CYS A 50 -12.71 12.93 15.46
CA CYS A 50 -12.01 11.92 14.67
C CYS A 50 -12.87 11.52 13.46
N ASP A 51 -12.50 12.05 12.28
CA ASP A 51 -13.13 11.68 11.01
C ASP A 51 -12.55 10.36 10.44
N LEU A 52 -11.29 10.05 10.77
CA LEU A 52 -10.59 8.86 10.30
C LEU A 52 -9.62 8.35 11.37
N LEU A 53 -9.72 7.07 11.73
CA LEU A 53 -8.73 6.37 12.52
C LEU A 53 -7.87 5.50 11.63
N ILE A 54 -6.54 5.66 11.71
CA ILE A 54 -5.56 4.88 10.96
C ILE A 54 -4.86 3.92 11.92
N ILE A 55 -4.88 2.63 11.62
CA ILE A 55 -4.20 1.58 12.37
C ILE A 55 -3.21 0.91 11.41
N SER A 56 -1.92 1.16 11.61
CA SER A 56 -0.87 0.75 10.66
C SER A 56 -0.03 -0.39 11.22
N ASP A 57 -0.32 -1.61 10.79
CA ASP A 57 0.48 -2.82 11.05
C ASP A 57 0.89 -2.96 12.51
N PRO A 58 -0.07 -3.10 13.44
CA PRO A 58 0.23 -3.25 14.86
C PRO A 58 1.01 -4.55 15.12
N ALA A 59 2.11 -4.45 15.86
CA ALA A 59 2.94 -5.59 16.25
C ALA A 59 2.43 -6.30 17.52
N SER A 60 1.42 -5.76 18.18
CA SER A 60 0.70 -6.37 19.30
C SER A 60 -0.79 -6.04 19.23
N ASP A 61 -1.60 -6.89 19.83
CA ASP A 61 -3.05 -6.71 19.85
C ASP A 61 -3.50 -5.59 20.79
N PHE A 62 -4.66 -5.04 20.53
CA PHE A 62 -5.31 -4.03 21.34
C PHE A 62 -5.92 -4.64 22.60
N ALA A 63 -5.84 -3.90 23.70
CA ALA A 63 -6.37 -4.36 24.97
C ALA A 63 -7.92 -4.47 24.91
N ALA A 64 -8.41 -5.65 25.32
CA ALA A 64 -9.82 -5.89 25.58
C ALA A 64 -9.92 -6.35 27.04
N ASP A 65 -10.87 -5.82 27.76
CA ASP A 65 -11.07 -6.08 29.19
C ASP A 65 -9.93 -5.51 30.09
N GLY A 66 -10.24 -4.75 31.08
CA GLY A 66 -9.28 -4.22 32.04
C GLY A 66 -9.50 -2.78 32.44
N LEU A 67 -8.43 -2.12 32.88
CA LEU A 67 -8.49 -0.70 33.27
C LEU A 67 -8.61 0.25 32.06
N VAL A 68 -8.05 -0.18 30.94
CA VAL A 68 -8.19 0.47 29.62
C VAL A 68 -8.68 -0.60 28.67
N ASP A 69 -9.83 -0.37 28.07
CA ASP A 69 -10.42 -1.23 27.06
C ASP A 69 -10.43 -0.47 25.72
N GLU A 70 -9.36 -0.67 24.94
CA GLU A 70 -9.17 -0.02 23.66
C GLU A 70 -10.15 -0.54 22.60
N ILE A 71 -10.49 -1.82 22.69
CA ILE A 71 -11.47 -2.46 21.80
C ILE A 71 -12.87 -1.89 22.07
N ALA A 72 -13.24 -1.62 23.32
CA ALA A 72 -14.51 -0.96 23.61
C ALA A 72 -14.55 0.45 23.06
N GLN A 73 -13.43 1.19 23.10
CA GLN A 73 -13.33 2.52 22.49
C GLN A 73 -13.50 2.43 20.95
N LEU A 74 -12.81 1.48 20.31
CA LEU A 74 -12.90 1.28 18.86
C LEU A 74 -14.31 0.89 18.43
N ARG A 75 -14.96 -0.02 19.18
CA ARG A 75 -16.37 -0.41 18.92
C ARG A 75 -17.32 0.77 19.07
N ALA A 76 -17.20 1.55 20.15
CA ALA A 76 -18.02 2.73 20.35
C ALA A 76 -17.83 3.78 19.23
N TYR A 77 -16.60 3.96 18.74
CA TYR A 77 -16.30 4.82 17.60
C TYR A 77 -17.01 4.34 16.33
N LEU A 78 -16.93 3.05 16.02
CA LEU A 78 -17.60 2.44 14.86
C LEU A 78 -19.13 2.44 15.00
N GLU A 79 -19.68 2.20 16.19
CA GLU A 79 -21.12 2.30 16.45
C GLU A 79 -21.67 3.70 16.16
N ASN A 80 -20.84 4.72 16.28
CA ASN A 80 -21.17 6.11 15.94
C ASN A 80 -20.82 6.52 14.50
N GLY A 81 -20.59 5.55 13.61
CA GLY A 81 -20.29 5.82 12.20
C GLY A 81 -18.83 6.14 11.91
N GLY A 82 -17.93 5.76 12.80
CA GLY A 82 -16.49 5.97 12.64
C GLY A 82 -15.90 5.29 11.41
N LYS A 83 -14.76 5.79 10.96
CA LYS A 83 -14.06 5.34 9.75
C LYS A 83 -12.68 4.83 10.11
N VAL A 84 -12.30 3.63 9.61
CA VAL A 84 -11.02 3.00 9.93
C VAL A 84 -10.27 2.61 8.66
N LEU A 85 -9.01 3.02 8.56
CA LEU A 85 -8.03 2.49 7.61
C LEU A 85 -7.08 1.57 8.39
N LEU A 86 -7.14 0.28 8.09
CA LEU A 86 -6.37 -0.76 8.77
C LEU A 86 -5.40 -1.42 7.81
N THR A 87 -4.12 -1.51 8.20
CA THR A 87 -3.15 -2.42 7.58
C THR A 87 -2.70 -3.46 8.60
N THR A 88 -2.46 -4.69 8.17
CA THR A 88 -2.06 -5.77 9.08
C THR A 88 -1.01 -6.67 8.46
N SER A 89 -0.21 -7.29 9.31
CA SER A 89 0.76 -8.31 8.94
C SER A 89 0.20 -9.72 9.13
N GLY A 90 0.52 -10.61 8.20
CA GLY A 90 0.28 -12.04 8.38
C GLY A 90 1.17 -12.70 9.44
N TYR A 91 2.15 -11.98 9.99
CA TYR A 91 3.03 -12.48 11.05
C TYR A 91 2.56 -12.13 12.47
N THR A 92 1.59 -11.22 12.59
CA THR A 92 1.10 -10.76 13.88
C THR A 92 -0.35 -11.18 14.07
N GLU A 93 -0.62 -11.87 15.17
CA GLU A 93 -1.97 -12.19 15.56
C GLU A 93 -2.57 -11.06 16.41
N THR A 94 -3.73 -10.57 16.00
CA THR A 94 -4.48 -9.52 16.69
C THR A 94 -5.95 -9.93 16.89
N PRO A 95 -6.21 -11.00 17.69
CA PRO A 95 -7.54 -11.60 17.79
C PRO A 95 -8.63 -10.64 18.29
N ASN A 96 -8.29 -9.67 19.13
CA ASN A 96 -9.26 -8.67 19.59
C ASN A 96 -9.65 -7.70 18.47
N LEU A 97 -8.65 -7.23 17.70
CA LEU A 97 -8.90 -6.39 16.53
C LEU A 97 -9.62 -7.16 15.42
N ASP A 98 -9.22 -8.41 15.18
CA ASP A 98 -9.87 -9.29 14.21
C ASP A 98 -11.35 -9.52 14.56
N ALA A 99 -11.69 -9.63 15.87
CA ALA A 99 -13.08 -9.72 16.33
C ALA A 99 -13.90 -8.43 16.10
N VAL A 100 -13.25 -7.28 15.93
CA VAL A 100 -13.92 -6.05 15.47
C VAL A 100 -14.17 -6.12 13.97
N MET A 101 -13.18 -6.54 13.18
CA MET A 101 -13.33 -6.69 11.73
C MET A 101 -14.37 -7.75 11.35
N ALA A 102 -14.53 -8.80 12.16
CA ALA A 102 -15.58 -9.80 11.97
C ALA A 102 -17.01 -9.22 12.00
N GLN A 103 -17.23 -8.08 12.64
CA GLN A 103 -18.52 -7.36 12.61
C GLN A 103 -18.84 -6.77 11.22
N PHE A 104 -17.81 -6.62 10.37
CA PHE A 104 -17.94 -6.24 8.99
C PHE A 104 -17.89 -7.44 8.02
N GLY A 105 -18.06 -8.66 8.54
CA GLY A 105 -17.97 -9.88 7.74
C GLY A 105 -16.58 -10.20 7.23
N LEU A 106 -15.53 -9.58 7.79
CA LEU A 106 -14.15 -9.71 7.34
C LEU A 106 -13.35 -10.62 8.28
N ALA A 107 -12.55 -11.50 7.70
CA ALA A 107 -11.62 -12.34 8.44
C ALA A 107 -10.32 -12.56 7.66
N ARG A 108 -9.24 -12.86 8.38
CA ARG A 108 -7.96 -13.21 7.76
C ARG A 108 -8.04 -14.58 7.10
N GLU A 109 -7.54 -14.70 5.88
CA GLU A 109 -7.22 -16.00 5.31
C GLU A 109 -5.92 -16.50 5.96
N PRO A 110 -5.87 -17.73 6.46
CA PRO A 110 -4.63 -18.29 7.02
C PRO A 110 -3.50 -18.35 5.99
N GLY A 111 -2.27 -18.12 6.43
CA GLY A 111 -1.08 -18.19 5.60
C GLY A 111 -0.72 -16.87 4.90
N LEU A 112 0.29 -16.94 4.05
CA LEU A 112 0.76 -15.81 3.23
C LEU A 112 0.53 -16.08 1.76
N VAL A 113 0.07 -15.06 1.06
CA VAL A 113 -0.29 -15.17 -0.35
C VAL A 113 0.97 -15.18 -1.22
N VAL A 114 1.03 -16.16 -2.10
CA VAL A 114 2.03 -16.31 -3.16
C VAL A 114 1.32 -16.17 -4.50
N GLU A 115 1.84 -15.34 -5.38
CA GLU A 115 1.31 -15.20 -6.73
C GLU A 115 1.95 -16.25 -7.66
N GLY A 116 1.11 -17.02 -8.32
CA GLY A 116 1.53 -18.04 -9.29
C GLY A 116 1.75 -17.50 -10.69
N ASP A 117 1.07 -16.40 -11.04
CA ASP A 117 1.28 -15.72 -12.31
C ASP A 117 2.51 -14.79 -12.25
N ALA A 118 3.50 -15.07 -13.08
CA ALA A 118 4.73 -14.27 -13.18
C ALA A 118 4.48 -12.83 -13.66
N GLY A 119 3.34 -12.53 -14.27
CA GLY A 119 2.93 -11.17 -14.67
C GLY A 119 2.43 -10.31 -13.51
N HIS A 120 2.03 -10.96 -12.41
CA HIS A 120 1.44 -10.32 -11.22
C HIS A 120 2.35 -10.41 -9.99
N ALA A 121 3.61 -10.79 -10.16
CA ALA A 121 4.62 -10.80 -9.10
C ALA A 121 5.91 -10.14 -9.55
N LEU A 122 6.65 -9.60 -8.58
CA LEU A 122 7.99 -9.09 -8.84
C LEU A 122 8.92 -10.27 -9.20
N TYR A 123 9.66 -10.14 -10.30
CA TYR A 123 10.53 -11.20 -10.82
C TYR A 123 11.46 -11.78 -9.75
N GLY A 124 11.31 -13.07 -9.47
CA GLY A 124 12.06 -13.78 -8.43
C GLY A 124 11.57 -13.58 -7.00
N TYR A 125 10.47 -12.81 -6.80
CA TYR A 125 9.89 -12.52 -5.49
C TYR A 125 8.36 -12.74 -5.52
N PRO A 126 7.86 -13.98 -5.52
CA PRO A 126 6.44 -14.29 -5.68
C PRO A 126 5.56 -13.85 -4.49
N TYR A 127 6.16 -13.39 -3.39
CA TYR A 127 5.48 -12.74 -2.27
C TYR A 127 5.34 -11.22 -2.42
N SER A 128 5.87 -10.64 -3.49
CA SER A 128 5.72 -9.21 -3.82
C SER A 128 4.75 -9.11 -5.00
N LEU A 129 3.50 -8.86 -4.69
CA LEU A 129 2.36 -8.99 -5.57
C LEU A 129 2.02 -7.67 -6.25
N PHE A 130 1.65 -7.72 -7.53
CA PHE A 130 0.98 -6.65 -8.26
C PHE A 130 -0.48 -7.06 -8.48
N PRO A 131 -1.39 -6.70 -7.57
CA PRO A 131 -2.77 -7.15 -7.63
C PRO A 131 -3.54 -6.53 -8.78
N ASP A 132 -4.64 -7.18 -9.15
CA ASP A 132 -5.70 -6.60 -9.95
C ASP A 132 -6.57 -5.67 -9.11
N TYR A 133 -7.19 -4.69 -9.79
CA TYR A 133 -8.09 -3.70 -9.20
C TYR A 133 -9.53 -4.10 -9.46
N ALA A 134 -10.33 -4.19 -8.41
CA ALA A 134 -11.75 -4.45 -8.54
C ALA A 134 -12.50 -3.20 -9.06
N ALA A 135 -13.60 -3.43 -9.75
CA ALA A 135 -14.57 -2.38 -9.98
C ALA A 135 -15.40 -2.24 -8.69
N ALA A 136 -14.97 -1.35 -7.80
CA ALA A 136 -15.71 -1.04 -6.59
C ALA A 136 -16.75 0.04 -6.91
N ASP A 137 -18.03 -0.32 -6.79
CA ASP A 137 -19.13 0.58 -7.15
C ASP A 137 -19.47 1.58 -6.05
N GLU A 138 -19.23 1.21 -4.79
CA GLU A 138 -19.56 2.01 -3.60
C GLU A 138 -18.35 2.77 -3.02
N SER A 139 -17.13 2.31 -3.30
CA SER A 139 -15.90 2.92 -2.78
C SER A 139 -15.17 3.73 -3.85
N THR A 140 -14.74 4.95 -3.49
CA THR A 140 -13.89 5.81 -4.32
C THR A 140 -12.38 5.64 -4.04
N ALA A 141 -12.01 4.64 -3.24
CA ALA A 141 -10.61 4.41 -2.83
C ALA A 141 -9.65 4.20 -4.01
N LEU A 142 -10.16 3.71 -5.13
CA LEU A 142 -9.38 3.44 -6.35
C LEU A 142 -9.40 4.60 -7.37
N ASP A 143 -10.07 5.72 -7.11
CA ASP A 143 -10.23 6.81 -8.07
C ASP A 143 -8.88 7.38 -8.56
N GLY A 144 -7.86 7.40 -7.72
CA GLY A 144 -6.51 7.86 -8.07
C GLY A 144 -5.60 6.77 -8.63
N VAL A 145 -6.08 5.53 -8.65
CA VAL A 145 -5.29 4.35 -9.05
C VAL A 145 -5.77 3.89 -10.42
N ASN A 146 -4.87 3.73 -11.36
CA ASN A 146 -5.19 3.26 -12.71
C ASN A 146 -4.18 2.20 -13.16
N GLN A 147 -4.38 1.59 -14.33
CA GLN A 147 -3.52 0.54 -14.86
C GLN A 147 -2.04 0.95 -15.04
N SER A 148 -1.73 2.24 -15.05
CA SER A 148 -0.36 2.74 -15.08
C SER A 148 0.22 3.01 -13.69
N THR A 149 -0.62 2.95 -12.66
CA THR A 149 -0.27 3.18 -11.26
C THR A 149 -0.20 1.84 -10.56
N HIS A 150 0.98 1.21 -10.56
CA HIS A 150 1.13 -0.09 -9.92
C HIS A 150 1.15 0.05 -8.41
N VAL A 151 0.28 -0.72 -7.73
CA VAL A 151 0.36 -0.99 -6.28
C VAL A 151 1.09 -2.30 -6.09
N MET A 152 2.00 -2.37 -5.14
CA MET A 152 2.71 -3.59 -4.78
C MET A 152 2.45 -3.92 -3.32
N LEU A 153 2.00 -5.14 -3.07
CA LEU A 153 1.85 -5.68 -1.73
C LEU A 153 2.90 -6.76 -1.49
N SER A 154 3.71 -6.58 -0.45
CA SER A 154 4.74 -7.56 -0.10
C SER A 154 4.34 -8.31 1.15
N VAL A 155 4.43 -9.64 1.10
CA VAL A 155 4.11 -10.53 2.21
C VAL A 155 2.65 -10.35 2.66
N ALA A 156 1.75 -10.30 1.68
CA ALA A 156 0.34 -10.06 1.92
C ALA A 156 -0.38 -11.30 2.45
N GLN A 157 -1.41 -11.06 3.25
CA GLN A 157 -2.37 -12.03 3.71
C GLN A 157 -3.72 -11.79 3.03
N GLY A 158 -4.43 -12.85 2.69
CA GLY A 158 -5.77 -12.75 2.15
C GLY A 158 -6.79 -12.28 3.19
N ILE A 159 -7.88 -11.71 2.73
CA ILE A 159 -9.03 -11.31 3.53
C ILE A 159 -10.26 -12.00 2.94
N THR A 160 -10.95 -12.77 3.76
CA THR A 160 -12.22 -13.40 3.39
C THR A 160 -13.38 -12.47 3.69
N ILE A 161 -14.36 -12.44 2.79
CA ILE A 161 -15.60 -11.68 2.93
C ILE A 161 -16.74 -12.66 3.14
N THR A 162 -17.46 -12.50 4.24
CA THR A 162 -18.68 -13.26 4.54
C THR A 162 -19.87 -12.30 4.46
N GLU A 163 -20.84 -12.61 3.62
CA GLU A 163 -22.06 -11.82 3.50
C GLU A 163 -22.80 -11.74 4.84
N THR A 164 -23.21 -10.55 5.22
CA THR A 164 -24.01 -10.23 6.41
C THR A 164 -25.13 -9.25 6.04
N ASP A 165 -26.28 -9.34 6.68
CA ASP A 165 -27.50 -8.60 6.30
C ASP A 165 -27.34 -7.08 6.35
N ASP A 166 -26.48 -6.57 7.23
CA ASP A 166 -26.33 -5.12 7.48
C ASP A 166 -24.97 -4.57 7.03
N VAL A 167 -24.24 -5.32 6.21
CA VAL A 167 -22.90 -4.90 5.76
C VAL A 167 -22.78 -5.05 4.24
N THR A 168 -22.35 -3.98 3.60
CA THR A 168 -21.86 -3.99 2.22
C THR A 168 -20.35 -4.08 2.24
N ALA A 169 -19.77 -5.06 1.56
CA ALA A 169 -18.32 -5.25 1.47
C ALA A 169 -17.90 -5.52 0.03
N GLU A 170 -16.83 -4.85 -0.42
CA GLU A 170 -16.31 -4.96 -1.78
C GLU A 170 -14.78 -5.16 -1.72
N PRO A 171 -14.23 -6.11 -2.50
CA PRO A 171 -12.80 -6.19 -2.69
C PRO A 171 -12.31 -4.94 -3.43
N LEU A 172 -11.16 -4.40 -3.06
CA LEU A 172 -10.47 -3.32 -3.78
C LEU A 172 -9.31 -3.87 -4.59
N LEU A 173 -8.52 -4.74 -3.99
CA LEU A 173 -7.36 -5.37 -4.61
C LEU A 173 -7.49 -6.88 -4.44
N TYR A 174 -7.18 -7.63 -5.50
CA TYR A 174 -7.26 -9.10 -5.47
C TYR A 174 -6.16 -9.75 -6.32
N THR A 175 -5.90 -11.03 -6.07
CA THR A 175 -4.92 -11.83 -6.80
C THR A 175 -5.53 -12.50 -8.02
N THR A 176 -4.67 -13.10 -8.85
CA THR A 176 -5.12 -14.01 -9.91
C THR A 176 -5.63 -15.34 -9.33
N GLU A 177 -6.26 -16.16 -10.19
CA GLU A 177 -6.69 -17.51 -9.83
C GLU A 177 -5.50 -18.48 -9.61
N ASP A 178 -4.31 -18.13 -10.12
CA ASP A 178 -3.09 -18.93 -9.96
C ASP A 178 -2.40 -18.71 -8.61
N ALA A 179 -2.88 -17.75 -7.80
CA ALA A 179 -2.38 -17.48 -6.47
C ALA A 179 -2.77 -18.59 -5.48
N TYR A 180 -1.99 -18.73 -4.42
CA TYR A 180 -2.29 -19.65 -3.31
C TYR A 180 -1.79 -19.05 -1.99
N SER A 181 -2.46 -19.39 -0.89
CA SER A 181 -2.05 -19.02 0.47
C SER A 181 -1.22 -20.13 1.08
N LYS A 182 0.05 -19.84 1.34
CA LYS A 182 0.99 -20.78 1.93
C LYS A 182 0.83 -20.81 3.44
N GLN A 183 0.38 -21.96 3.96
CA GLN A 183 0.04 -22.12 5.37
C GLN A 183 1.26 -22.19 6.29
N ASP A 184 2.29 -22.93 5.87
CA ASP A 184 3.52 -23.12 6.62
C ASP A 184 4.64 -22.24 6.03
N PHE A 185 4.51 -20.91 6.22
CA PHE A 185 5.54 -19.97 5.75
C PHE A 185 6.69 -19.88 6.76
N ASP A 186 7.85 -20.32 6.33
CA ASP A 186 9.15 -20.00 6.94
C ASP A 186 9.99 -19.26 5.88
N ALA A 187 10.69 -18.20 6.26
CA ALA A 187 11.55 -17.42 5.36
C ALA A 187 12.63 -18.24 4.63
N SER A 188 12.90 -19.45 5.10
CA SER A 188 13.80 -20.44 4.46
C SER A 188 13.07 -21.47 3.59
N SER A 189 11.73 -21.52 3.63
CA SER A 189 10.94 -22.50 2.90
C SER A 189 10.81 -22.12 1.42
N SER A 190 10.58 -23.15 0.59
CA SER A 190 10.27 -22.96 -0.83
C SER A 190 8.95 -22.20 -0.98
N SER A 191 8.89 -21.28 -1.94
CA SER A 191 7.63 -20.65 -2.34
C SER A 191 6.75 -21.57 -3.18
N ALA A 192 7.16 -22.80 -3.49
CA ALA A 192 6.35 -23.72 -4.27
C ALA A 192 5.08 -24.14 -3.49
N LYS A 193 3.96 -24.25 -4.21
CA LYS A 193 2.70 -24.72 -3.67
C LYS A 193 2.81 -26.14 -3.12
N GLU A 194 2.24 -26.38 -1.95
CA GLU A 194 2.24 -27.66 -1.24
C GLU A 194 0.83 -28.16 -0.97
N ALA A 195 0.72 -29.44 -0.60
CA ALA A 195 -0.56 -29.99 -0.19
C ALA A 195 -1.00 -29.36 1.15
N GLY A 196 -2.12 -28.67 1.15
CA GLY A 196 -2.65 -27.95 2.30
C GLY A 196 -2.69 -26.44 2.10
N ASP A 197 -2.00 -25.92 1.10
CA ASP A 197 -2.13 -24.52 0.71
C ASP A 197 -3.52 -24.28 0.08
N THR A 198 -4.13 -23.14 0.41
CA THR A 198 -5.45 -22.76 -0.11
C THR A 198 -5.30 -22.14 -1.50
N ASP A 199 -6.17 -22.50 -2.44
CA ASP A 199 -6.22 -21.87 -3.77
C ASP A 199 -6.87 -20.51 -3.75
N GLY A 200 -6.36 -19.57 -4.59
CA GLY A 200 -6.94 -18.25 -4.83
C GLY A 200 -8.20 -18.28 -5.70
N PRO A 201 -8.73 -17.12 -6.10
CA PRO A 201 -8.17 -15.80 -5.84
C PRO A 201 -8.42 -15.32 -4.41
N PHE A 202 -7.62 -14.35 -3.93
CA PHE A 202 -7.74 -13.74 -2.61
C PHE A 202 -7.98 -12.24 -2.72
N SER A 203 -8.89 -11.71 -1.89
CA SER A 203 -8.95 -10.27 -1.66
C SER A 203 -7.78 -9.87 -0.76
N LEU A 204 -7.02 -8.84 -1.17
CA LEU A 204 -5.85 -8.32 -0.44
C LEU A 204 -6.13 -6.99 0.24
N ALA A 205 -7.11 -6.26 -0.25
CA ALA A 205 -7.66 -5.07 0.36
C ALA A 205 -9.18 -5.08 0.14
N VAL A 206 -9.93 -4.75 1.18
CA VAL A 206 -11.39 -4.77 1.20
C VAL A 206 -11.91 -3.49 1.83
N TRP A 207 -12.89 -2.85 1.19
CA TRP A 207 -13.74 -1.84 1.79
C TRP A 207 -15.02 -2.50 2.30
N ALA A 208 -15.47 -2.11 3.48
CA ALA A 208 -16.74 -2.55 4.02
C ALA A 208 -17.44 -1.44 4.78
N ARG A 209 -18.77 -1.40 4.70
CA ARG A 209 -19.63 -0.45 5.37
C ARG A 209 -20.73 -1.17 6.15
N ASN A 210 -20.92 -0.78 7.38
CA ASN A 210 -22.10 -1.14 8.13
C ASN A 210 -23.24 -0.15 7.80
N ASP A 211 -24.28 -0.64 7.14
CA ASP A 211 -25.37 0.20 6.63
C ASP A 211 -26.27 0.78 7.73
N SER A 212 -26.29 0.15 8.91
CA SER A 212 -27.07 0.61 10.06
C SER A 212 -26.41 1.78 10.78
N THR A 213 -25.08 1.77 10.94
CA THR A 213 -24.32 2.80 11.66
C THR A 213 -23.69 3.82 10.72
N GLY A 214 -23.45 3.45 9.46
CA GLY A 214 -22.66 4.21 8.51
C GLY A 214 -21.15 4.12 8.76
N ALA A 215 -20.71 3.23 9.65
CA ALA A 215 -19.28 2.96 9.85
C ALA A 215 -18.66 2.33 8.61
N GLU A 216 -17.44 2.73 8.29
CA GLU A 216 -16.70 2.15 7.15
C GLU A 216 -15.30 1.73 7.58
N VAL A 217 -14.84 0.65 6.99
CA VAL A 217 -13.48 0.17 7.18
C VAL A 217 -12.85 -0.11 5.81
N ILE A 218 -11.57 0.20 5.66
CA ILE A 218 -10.73 -0.35 4.61
C ILE A 218 -9.65 -1.16 5.30
N TRP A 219 -9.64 -2.46 5.03
CA TRP A 219 -8.63 -3.36 5.55
C TRP A 219 -7.69 -3.82 4.44
N ILE A 220 -6.39 -3.64 4.63
CA ILE A 220 -5.33 -4.04 3.72
C ILE A 220 -4.50 -5.11 4.44
N GLY A 221 -4.50 -6.34 3.94
CA GLY A 221 -3.76 -7.46 4.49
C GLY A 221 -2.28 -7.44 4.10
N CYS A 222 -1.62 -6.31 4.25
CA CYS A 222 -0.22 -6.14 3.88
C CYS A 222 0.50 -5.24 4.88
N PRO A 223 1.63 -5.70 5.46
CA PRO A 223 2.46 -4.86 6.33
C PRO A 223 3.21 -3.80 5.51
N ASN A 224 3.71 -2.78 6.20
CA ASN A 224 4.62 -1.78 5.63
C ASN A 224 4.10 -1.09 4.35
N MET A 225 2.77 -0.91 4.24
CA MET A 225 2.20 -0.18 3.12
C MET A 225 2.67 1.28 3.09
N ASP A 226 2.82 1.90 4.27
CA ASP A 226 3.39 3.23 4.44
C ASP A 226 4.91 3.14 4.60
N ASN A 227 5.64 3.18 3.47
CA ASN A 227 7.09 3.03 3.44
C ASN A 227 7.74 3.94 2.39
N GLU A 228 8.58 4.89 2.85
CA GLU A 228 9.28 5.86 2.00
C GLU A 228 10.14 5.21 0.90
N GLN A 229 10.78 4.08 1.18
CA GLN A 229 11.63 3.41 0.19
C GLN A 229 10.80 2.73 -0.90
N VAL A 230 9.65 2.21 -0.53
CA VAL A 230 8.70 1.63 -1.49
C VAL A 230 8.13 2.72 -2.38
N TYR A 231 7.77 3.88 -1.84
CA TYR A 231 7.21 4.99 -2.60
C TYR A 231 8.13 5.53 -3.69
N GLN A 232 9.45 5.47 -3.47
CA GLN A 232 10.44 5.88 -4.49
C GLN A 232 10.43 4.98 -5.72
N SER A 233 10.08 3.71 -5.56
CA SER A 233 10.07 2.71 -6.64
C SER A 233 8.66 2.41 -7.13
N ILE A 234 7.69 2.42 -6.23
CA ILE A 234 6.28 2.08 -6.46
C ILE A 234 5.40 3.21 -5.86
N PRO A 235 5.32 4.36 -6.52
CA PRO A 235 4.54 5.50 -6.02
C PRO A 235 3.04 5.21 -5.92
N GLY A 236 2.55 4.17 -6.58
CA GLY A 236 1.17 3.72 -6.50
C GLY A 236 0.71 3.33 -5.10
N ASN A 237 1.61 2.84 -4.23
CA ASN A 237 1.27 2.54 -2.85
C ASN A 237 0.83 3.80 -2.08
N LEU A 238 1.55 4.91 -2.26
CA LEU A 238 1.18 6.20 -1.65
C LEU A 238 -0.16 6.70 -2.20
N THR A 239 -0.34 6.62 -3.54
CA THR A 239 -1.59 7.04 -4.19
C THR A 239 -2.77 6.22 -3.70
N PHE A 240 -2.59 4.91 -3.51
CA PHE A 240 -3.63 4.03 -3.00
C PHE A 240 -4.00 4.35 -1.54
N LEU A 241 -3.02 4.49 -0.64
CA LEU A 241 -3.28 4.87 0.75
C LEU A 241 -3.96 6.24 0.86
N GLN A 242 -3.52 7.21 0.05
CA GLN A 242 -4.17 8.52 -0.04
C GLN A 242 -5.62 8.40 -0.53
N GLY A 243 -5.87 7.56 -1.54
CA GLY A 243 -7.21 7.27 -2.06
C GLY A 243 -8.11 6.61 -1.02
N CYS A 244 -7.60 5.63 -0.28
CA CYS A 244 -8.31 4.99 0.81
C CYS A 244 -8.72 6.00 1.90
N ALA A 245 -7.80 6.84 2.34
CA ALA A 245 -8.08 7.85 3.35
C ALA A 245 -9.11 8.89 2.86
N ALA A 246 -8.94 9.38 1.63
CA ALA A 246 -9.86 10.35 1.02
C ALA A 246 -11.28 9.77 0.85
N SER A 247 -11.40 8.53 0.41
CA SER A 247 -12.67 7.82 0.29
C SER A 247 -13.40 7.73 1.63
N LEU A 248 -12.70 7.31 2.68
CA LEU A 248 -13.27 7.15 4.02
C LEU A 248 -13.76 8.48 4.61
N VAL A 249 -13.11 9.61 4.36
CA VAL A 249 -13.59 10.93 4.81
C VAL A 249 -14.59 11.57 3.83
N GLY A 250 -15.06 10.83 2.83
CA GLY A 250 -16.04 11.29 1.86
C GLY A 250 -15.51 12.34 0.89
N GLN A 251 -14.20 12.38 0.67
CA GLN A 251 -13.56 13.24 -0.31
C GLN A 251 -13.24 12.40 -1.55
N SER A 252 -13.71 12.83 -2.71
CA SER A 252 -13.28 12.24 -3.98
C SER A 252 -11.96 12.88 -4.40
N LEU A 253 -10.99 12.06 -4.84
CA LEU A 253 -9.74 12.54 -5.45
C LEU A 253 -10.05 13.17 -6.84
N LEU A 254 -10.73 14.30 -6.86
CA LEU A 254 -11.01 15.07 -8.07
C LEU A 254 -9.81 15.90 -8.57
N ILE A 255 -8.61 15.53 -8.18
CA ILE A 255 -7.43 16.09 -8.84
C ILE A 255 -7.04 15.08 -9.92
N ASP A 256 -7.58 15.29 -11.13
CA ASP A 256 -6.88 14.90 -12.34
C ASP A 256 -5.55 15.68 -12.34
N THR A 257 -4.62 15.26 -11.49
CA THR A 257 -3.23 15.60 -11.65
C THR A 257 -2.84 14.93 -12.94
N LYS A 258 -3.07 15.64 -14.04
CA LYS A 258 -2.36 15.37 -15.28
C LYS A 258 -0.91 15.37 -14.86
N ALA A 259 -0.41 14.16 -14.54
CA ALA A 259 0.99 13.95 -14.25
C ALA A 259 1.68 14.64 -15.40
N LEU A 260 2.48 15.67 -15.12
CA LEU A 260 3.43 16.13 -16.08
C LEU A 260 4.24 14.87 -16.39
N GLU A 261 3.82 14.18 -17.47
CA GLU A 261 4.65 13.18 -18.08
C GLU A 261 5.94 13.91 -18.41
N ALA A 262 6.87 13.87 -17.46
CA ALA A 262 8.26 14.05 -17.81
C ALA A 262 8.51 12.91 -18.79
N ALA A 263 8.29 13.22 -20.06
CA ALA A 263 8.56 12.26 -21.13
C ALA A 263 9.97 11.74 -20.84
N PRO A 264 10.14 10.46 -20.53
CA PRO A 264 11.45 9.93 -20.23
C PRO A 264 12.30 10.33 -21.43
N ILE A 265 13.44 10.99 -21.18
CA ILE A 265 14.38 11.30 -22.26
C ILE A 265 14.90 9.93 -22.74
N THR A 266 14.11 9.31 -23.60
CA THR A 266 14.50 8.05 -24.23
C THR A 266 15.56 8.38 -25.24
N VAL A 267 16.82 8.19 -24.83
CA VAL A 267 17.94 8.21 -25.78
C VAL A 267 17.77 6.97 -26.65
N PRO A 268 17.51 7.10 -27.96
CA PRO A 268 17.38 5.95 -28.85
C PRO A 268 18.60 5.03 -28.70
N ALA A 269 18.39 3.72 -28.67
CA ALA A 269 19.47 2.76 -28.50
C ALA A 269 20.60 2.95 -29.53
N SER A 270 20.26 3.39 -30.75
CA SER A 270 21.21 3.76 -31.78
C SER A 270 22.08 4.96 -31.40
N ALA A 271 21.54 5.98 -30.74
CA ALA A 271 22.28 7.15 -30.28
C ALA A 271 23.18 6.79 -29.09
N SER A 272 22.73 5.97 -28.16
CA SER A 272 23.54 5.46 -27.04
C SER A 272 24.71 4.63 -27.54
N MET A 273 24.48 3.76 -28.52
CA MET A 273 25.50 2.93 -29.11
C MET A 273 26.55 3.76 -29.88
N THR A 274 26.10 4.78 -30.62
CA THR A 274 26.98 5.68 -31.37
C THR A 274 27.83 6.52 -30.42
N LEU A 275 27.24 7.10 -29.38
CA LEU A 275 27.96 7.84 -28.34
C LEU A 275 28.97 6.93 -27.61
N GLY A 276 28.56 5.72 -27.24
CA GLY A 276 29.46 4.74 -26.63
C GLY A 276 30.67 4.43 -27.52
N MET A 277 30.46 4.22 -28.82
CA MET A 277 31.53 3.95 -29.77
C MET A 277 32.50 5.15 -29.91
N VAL A 278 31.97 6.36 -29.95
CA VAL A 278 32.79 7.58 -30.04
C VAL A 278 33.65 7.76 -28.78
N PHE A 279 33.09 7.61 -27.60
CA PHE A 279 33.85 7.86 -26.36
C PHE A 279 34.81 6.72 -26.00
N VAL A 280 34.45 5.47 -26.31
CA VAL A 280 35.25 4.30 -25.92
C VAL A 280 36.35 3.99 -26.94
N PHE A 281 36.11 4.23 -28.22
CA PHE A 281 37.07 3.85 -29.28
C PHE A 281 37.66 5.05 -30.05
N VAL A 282 36.84 5.98 -30.54
CA VAL A 282 37.29 7.03 -31.42
C VAL A 282 38.15 8.06 -30.67
N LEU A 283 37.71 8.47 -29.51
CA LEU A 283 38.41 9.51 -28.74
C LEU A 283 39.76 9.01 -28.17
N PRO A 284 39.88 7.81 -27.58
CA PRO A 284 41.17 7.25 -27.19
C PRO A 284 42.10 7.01 -28.36
N ALA A 285 41.61 6.51 -29.51
CA ALA A 285 42.41 6.33 -30.71
C ALA A 285 42.96 7.63 -31.26
N ALA A 286 42.17 8.69 -31.29
CA ALA A 286 42.60 10.02 -31.70
C ALA A 286 43.75 10.58 -30.80
N VAL A 287 43.62 10.39 -29.47
CA VAL A 287 44.67 10.80 -28.52
C VAL A 287 45.96 10.01 -28.73
N LEU A 288 45.88 8.68 -28.98
CA LEU A 288 47.04 7.85 -29.25
C LEU A 288 47.72 8.26 -30.55
N ILE A 289 46.95 8.51 -31.61
CA ILE A 289 47.50 8.96 -32.90
C ILE A 289 48.19 10.32 -32.73
N ALA A 290 47.57 11.28 -32.06
CA ALA A 290 48.15 12.59 -31.80
C ALA A 290 49.49 12.47 -31.03
N GLY A 291 49.53 11.64 -29.99
CA GLY A 291 50.72 11.35 -29.22
C GLY A 291 51.84 10.71 -30.06
N ALA A 292 51.49 9.74 -30.90
CA ALA A 292 52.44 9.09 -31.79
C ALA A 292 53.03 10.07 -32.83
N VAL A 293 52.19 10.94 -33.40
CA VAL A 293 52.63 11.98 -34.35
C VAL A 293 53.62 12.94 -33.70
N GLU A 294 53.31 13.36 -32.48
CA GLU A 294 54.18 14.30 -31.72
C GLU A 294 55.55 13.65 -31.41
N VAL A 295 55.58 12.40 -31.02
CA VAL A 295 56.80 11.63 -30.76
C VAL A 295 57.64 11.47 -32.04
N LEU A 296 56.99 11.18 -33.18
CA LEU A 296 57.67 11.06 -34.47
C LEU A 296 58.23 12.39 -34.95
N LEU A 297 57.53 13.48 -34.77
CA LEU A 297 58.02 14.85 -35.12
C LEU A 297 59.19 15.28 -34.25
N ARG A 298 59.19 14.94 -32.95
CA ARG A 298 60.36 15.18 -32.06
C ARG A 298 61.57 14.33 -32.38
N ARG A 299 61.42 13.12 -32.90
CA ARG A 299 62.53 12.29 -33.30
C ARG A 299 63.17 12.67 -34.64
N ARG A 300 62.50 13.50 -35.45
CA ARG A 300 63.01 14.02 -36.71
C ARG A 300 63.69 15.40 -36.62
N ARG A 301 63.65 16.01 -35.42
CA ARG A 301 64.47 17.16 -35.06
C ARG A 301 65.69 16.74 -34.28
#